data_0af8dc7b84c0ff5406c2d343de3d20ed
#
_entry.id   0af8dc7b84c0ff5406c2d343de3d20ed
#
_cell.length_a   1.000
_cell.length_b   1.000
_cell.length_c   1.000
_cell.angle_alpha   90.00
_cell.angle_beta   90.00
_cell.angle_gamma   90.00
#
_symmetry.space_group_name_H-M   'P 1'
#
loop_
_entity.id
_entity.type
_entity.pdbx_description
1 polymer ?
#
loop_
_entity_poly.entity_id
_entity_poly.type
_entity_poly.pdbx_seq_one_letter_code
_entity_poly.pdbx_strand_id
1 'polypeptide(L)'
;MIQKVQIRTNPLITFSAVLHIGACAAVFWQVWLWPWALGVVIADHLLLVGCGLLPRSRTLGANLSRLPDAAAARGEIALTIDDGPDPLVTPQVLDLLDHFAAKASFFCVGTAAQGHPDLCREIMRRGHSIENHTQHHRYNFSLSGPRSLHREIAWAQSTLTNITGHKPHFFRAPAGLRNLFLDTVLIRLNLRLVSWTRRGYDTINRDPEKVLKLLLHNLRAGDILVLHDGNAALTRNGVPVILEILPLLLASVRGAGLHCVTLRAAMEAVVDVPAAPVPEPDFPLPHLIPAARGATL
;
A
#
# COMPACT_ATOMS: atom_id res chain seq x y z
N MET A 1 1.92 27.75 12.37
CA MET A 1 2.72 28.13 11.18
C MET A 1 2.16 27.35 9.99
N ILE A 2 1.40 27.97 9.09
CA ILE A 2 0.78 27.30 7.94
C ILE A 2 1.90 27.07 6.92
N GLN A 3 2.38 25.84 6.83
CA GLN A 3 3.33 25.45 5.78
C GLN A 3 2.61 25.63 4.44
N LYS A 4 3.04 26.59 3.62
CA LYS A 4 2.54 26.78 2.26
C LYS A 4 2.71 25.45 1.51
N VAL A 5 1.60 24.81 1.19
CA VAL A 5 1.57 23.62 0.32
C VAL A 5 2.12 24.04 -1.03
N GLN A 6 3.38 23.70 -1.30
CA GLN A 6 4.01 23.95 -2.59
C GLN A 6 3.42 22.91 -3.56
N ILE A 7 2.45 23.35 -4.36
CA ILE A 7 1.92 22.53 -5.46
C ILE A 7 3.07 22.39 -6.47
N ARG A 8 3.80 21.26 -6.38
CA ARG A 8 4.75 20.89 -7.42
C ARG A 8 3.94 20.46 -8.65
N THR A 9 4.03 21.24 -9.72
CA THR A 9 3.47 20.85 -11.02
C THR A 9 4.16 19.58 -11.50
N ASN A 10 3.39 18.54 -11.78
CA ASN A 10 3.94 17.30 -12.32
C ASN A 10 4.39 17.54 -13.78
N PRO A 11 5.65 17.30 -14.15
CA PRO A 11 6.16 17.59 -15.49
C PRO A 11 5.35 16.91 -16.60
N LEU A 12 4.94 15.65 -16.42
CA LEU A 12 4.14 14.93 -17.40
C LEU A 12 2.76 15.56 -17.60
N ILE A 13 2.10 15.96 -16.50
CA ILE A 13 0.78 16.62 -16.57
C ILE A 13 0.91 18.00 -17.23
N THR A 14 1.99 18.74 -16.91
CA THR A 14 2.26 20.02 -17.56
C THR A 14 2.52 19.84 -19.06
N PHE A 15 3.33 18.85 -19.43
CA PHE A 15 3.57 18.51 -20.83
C PHE A 15 2.27 18.15 -21.56
N SER A 16 1.43 17.29 -20.98
CA SER A 16 0.12 16.92 -21.51
C SER A 16 -0.76 18.15 -21.74
N ALA A 17 -0.84 19.06 -20.76
CA ALA A 17 -1.62 20.30 -20.93
C ALA A 17 -1.12 21.17 -22.10
N VAL A 18 0.20 21.36 -22.22
CA VAL A 18 0.81 22.11 -23.32
C VAL A 18 0.55 21.44 -24.66
N LEU A 19 0.65 20.11 -24.72
CA LEU A 19 0.36 19.31 -25.91
C LEU A 19 -1.09 19.50 -26.39
N HIS A 20 -2.06 19.48 -25.46
CA HIS A 20 -3.47 19.71 -25.77
C HIS A 20 -3.71 21.14 -26.34
N ILE A 21 -3.09 22.13 -25.69
CA ILE A 21 -3.17 23.53 -26.17
C ILE A 21 -2.58 23.63 -27.61
N GLY A 22 -1.43 23.02 -27.84
CA GLY A 22 -0.78 22.98 -29.14
C GLY A 22 -1.62 22.27 -30.20
N ALA A 23 -2.22 21.11 -29.84
CA ALA A 23 -3.12 20.38 -30.73
C ALA A 23 -4.36 21.22 -31.14
N CYS A 24 -4.99 21.88 -30.15
CA CYS A 24 -6.10 22.81 -30.45
C CYS A 24 -5.66 23.97 -31.33
N ALA A 25 -4.52 24.63 -31.07
CA ALA A 25 -3.99 25.73 -31.87
C ALA A 25 -3.68 25.29 -33.31
N ALA A 26 -3.10 24.09 -33.49
CA ALA A 26 -2.80 23.55 -34.81
C ALA A 26 -4.08 23.33 -35.64
N VAL A 27 -5.14 22.79 -35.05
CA VAL A 27 -6.44 22.59 -35.70
C VAL A 27 -7.12 23.93 -36.00
N PHE A 28 -7.01 24.91 -35.10
CA PHE A 28 -7.52 26.25 -35.30
C PHE A 28 -6.80 26.95 -36.47
N TRP A 29 -5.49 26.79 -36.61
CA TRP A 29 -4.70 27.35 -37.69
C TRP A 29 -4.99 26.68 -39.04
N GLN A 30 -5.07 25.30 -39.00
CA GLN A 30 -5.30 24.50 -40.21
C GLN A 30 -6.24 23.33 -39.89
N VAL A 31 -7.50 23.43 -40.25
CA VAL A 31 -8.55 22.44 -39.88
C VAL A 31 -8.21 21.03 -40.35
N TRP A 32 -7.52 20.85 -41.48
CA TRP A 32 -7.17 19.51 -41.99
C TRP A 32 -6.19 18.73 -41.06
N LEU A 33 -5.56 19.39 -40.08
CA LEU A 33 -4.68 18.74 -39.10
C LEU A 33 -5.45 17.99 -37.99
N TRP A 34 -6.80 18.09 -37.94
CA TRP A 34 -7.58 17.46 -36.85
C TRP A 34 -7.33 15.97 -36.64
N PRO A 35 -7.10 15.10 -37.71
CA PRO A 35 -6.87 13.68 -37.45
C PRO A 35 -5.52 13.42 -36.71
N TRP A 36 -4.51 14.22 -37.06
CA TRP A 36 -3.19 14.15 -36.41
C TRP A 36 -3.25 14.66 -34.98
N ALA A 37 -3.91 15.79 -34.75
CA ALA A 37 -4.13 16.33 -33.42
C ALA A 37 -4.89 15.32 -32.52
N LEU A 38 -5.93 14.69 -33.04
CA LEU A 38 -6.68 13.65 -32.34
C LEU A 38 -5.80 12.43 -32.02
N GLY A 39 -4.99 11.97 -32.96
CA GLY A 39 -4.06 10.87 -32.78
C GLY A 39 -3.05 11.14 -31.66
N VAL A 40 -2.50 12.35 -31.62
CA VAL A 40 -1.56 12.78 -30.57
C VAL A 40 -2.24 12.86 -29.21
N VAL A 41 -3.46 13.41 -29.13
CA VAL A 41 -4.23 13.47 -27.88
C VAL A 41 -4.58 12.07 -27.37
N ILE A 42 -4.99 11.15 -28.25
CA ILE A 42 -5.27 9.76 -27.88
C ILE A 42 -4.00 9.08 -27.33
N ALA A 43 -2.86 9.25 -27.99
CA ALA A 43 -1.59 8.68 -27.55
C ALA A 43 -1.18 9.19 -26.17
N ASP A 44 -1.35 10.50 -25.91
CA ASP A 44 -1.11 11.10 -24.60
C ASP A 44 -2.02 10.51 -23.50
N HIS A 45 -3.31 10.38 -23.79
CA HIS A 45 -4.24 9.76 -22.84
C HIS A 45 -3.90 8.30 -22.54
N LEU A 46 -3.52 7.52 -23.56
CA LEU A 46 -3.06 6.15 -23.36
C LEU A 46 -1.79 6.07 -22.49
N LEU A 47 -0.87 7.03 -22.68
CA LEU A 47 0.32 7.15 -21.83
C LEU A 47 -0.06 7.45 -20.37
N LEU A 48 -0.94 8.45 -20.13
CA LEU A 48 -1.40 8.81 -18.79
C LEU A 48 -2.12 7.66 -18.10
N VAL A 49 -3.00 6.97 -18.82
CA VAL A 49 -3.69 5.76 -18.31
C VAL A 49 -2.68 4.67 -18.01
N GLY A 50 -1.76 4.38 -18.93
CA GLY A 50 -0.69 3.39 -18.71
C GLY A 50 0.14 3.67 -17.45
N CYS A 51 0.51 4.94 -17.21
CA CYS A 51 1.18 5.36 -15.99
C CYS A 51 0.32 5.13 -14.72
N GLY A 52 -0.99 5.32 -14.83
CA GLY A 52 -1.96 5.09 -13.74
C GLY A 52 -2.18 3.61 -13.42
N LEU A 53 -2.05 2.72 -14.40
CA LEU A 53 -2.16 1.28 -14.26
C LEU A 53 -0.91 0.63 -13.63
N LEU A 54 0.19 1.37 -13.48
CA LEU A 54 1.42 0.90 -12.85
C LEU A 54 1.47 1.32 -11.38
N PRO A 55 1.14 0.42 -10.41
CA PRO A 55 0.98 0.78 -8.99
C PRO A 55 2.21 1.42 -8.36
N ARG A 56 3.41 1.08 -8.81
CA ARG A 56 4.69 1.57 -8.29
C ARG A 56 5.27 2.76 -9.06
N SER A 57 4.60 3.20 -10.12
CA SER A 57 5.06 4.35 -10.91
C SER A 57 5.14 5.61 -10.04
N ARG A 58 6.06 6.51 -10.35
CA ARG A 58 6.18 7.86 -9.78
C ARG A 58 5.85 8.95 -10.81
N THR A 59 5.46 8.55 -12.01
CA THR A 59 5.25 9.46 -13.15
C THR A 59 4.08 10.41 -12.94
N LEU A 60 3.01 9.96 -12.24
CA LEU A 60 1.84 10.77 -11.93
C LEU A 60 1.88 11.42 -10.53
N GLY A 61 3.05 11.52 -9.91
CA GLY A 61 3.24 12.11 -8.59
C GLY A 61 4.04 11.22 -7.63
N ALA A 62 4.26 11.74 -6.42
CA ALA A 62 5.01 11.06 -5.38
C ALA A 62 4.36 9.71 -5.02
N ASN A 63 5.19 8.68 -4.80
CA ASN A 63 4.73 7.35 -4.42
C ASN A 63 5.81 6.65 -3.60
N LEU A 64 5.50 6.34 -2.36
CA LEU A 64 6.37 5.59 -1.48
C LEU A 64 6.21 4.10 -1.79
N SER A 65 7.14 3.55 -2.56
CA SER A 65 7.17 2.13 -2.90
C SER A 65 8.23 1.35 -2.13
N ARG A 66 9.07 2.05 -1.35
CA ARG A 66 10.16 1.51 -0.54
C ARG A 66 10.39 2.44 0.65
N LEU A 67 10.81 1.89 1.80
CA LEU A 67 11.19 2.68 2.97
C LEU A 67 12.45 3.51 2.69
N PRO A 68 12.68 4.60 3.45
CA PRO A 68 13.91 5.38 3.38
C PRO A 68 15.16 4.54 3.67
N ASP A 69 16.32 4.98 3.15
CA ASP A 69 17.59 4.29 3.36
C ASP A 69 17.96 4.18 4.85
N ALA A 70 17.61 5.18 5.66
CA ALA A 70 17.82 5.13 7.11
C ALA A 70 17.05 3.98 7.79
N ALA A 71 15.81 3.70 7.37
CA ALA A 71 15.04 2.56 7.86
C ALA A 71 15.63 1.23 7.35
N ALA A 72 16.05 1.20 6.08
CA ALA A 72 16.72 0.04 5.51
C ALA A 72 18.05 -0.27 6.22
N ALA A 73 18.84 0.74 6.60
CA ALA A 73 20.06 0.57 7.37
C ALA A 73 19.83 -0.04 8.77
N ARG A 74 18.63 0.12 9.34
CA ARG A 74 18.22 -0.52 10.60
C ARG A 74 17.67 -1.93 10.42
N GLY A 75 17.67 -2.49 9.21
CA GLY A 75 17.08 -3.80 8.93
C GLY A 75 15.54 -3.79 8.89
N GLU A 76 14.90 -2.65 8.79
CA GLU A 76 13.45 -2.51 8.84
C GLU A 76 12.78 -2.83 7.50
N ILE A 77 11.62 -3.48 7.60
CA ILE A 77 10.63 -3.62 6.52
C ILE A 77 9.27 -3.14 7.03
N ALA A 78 8.41 -2.67 6.13
CA ALA A 78 7.03 -2.37 6.49
C ALA A 78 6.11 -3.52 6.06
N LEU A 79 5.44 -4.15 7.03
CA LEU A 79 4.30 -5.00 6.75
C LEU A 79 3.06 -4.13 6.69
N THR A 80 2.30 -4.22 5.60
CA THR A 80 1.07 -3.46 5.40
C THR A 80 -0.09 -4.40 5.08
N ILE A 81 -1.26 -4.11 5.64
CA ILE A 81 -2.44 -4.96 5.57
C ILE A 81 -3.61 -4.10 5.11
N ASP A 82 -4.26 -4.50 4.02
CA ASP A 82 -5.30 -3.72 3.34
C ASP A 82 -6.70 -4.34 3.51
N ASP A 83 -7.73 -3.54 3.20
CA ASP A 83 -9.15 -3.90 3.08
C ASP A 83 -9.92 -4.09 4.39
N GLY A 84 -9.26 -4.24 5.50
CA GLY A 84 -9.88 -4.43 6.82
C GLY A 84 -10.47 -3.16 7.47
N PRO A 85 -10.86 -3.25 8.75
CA PRO A 85 -10.75 -4.44 9.59
C PRO A 85 -11.83 -5.48 9.27
N ASP A 86 -11.45 -6.75 9.27
CA ASP A 86 -12.36 -7.88 9.19
C ASP A 86 -12.58 -8.50 10.59
N PRO A 87 -13.82 -8.69 11.07
CA PRO A 87 -14.08 -9.14 12.43
C PRO A 87 -13.61 -10.56 12.74
N LEU A 88 -13.40 -11.41 11.74
CA LEU A 88 -12.97 -12.79 11.91
C LEU A 88 -11.46 -12.96 11.69
N VAL A 89 -10.89 -12.19 10.77
CA VAL A 89 -9.50 -12.34 10.34
C VAL A 89 -8.56 -11.42 11.11
N THR A 90 -8.91 -10.14 11.23
CA THR A 90 -8.04 -9.14 11.87
C THR A 90 -7.62 -9.49 13.30
N PRO A 91 -8.50 -10.02 14.20
CA PRO A 91 -8.07 -10.42 15.54
C PRO A 91 -6.97 -11.49 15.52
N GLN A 92 -7.10 -12.50 14.66
CA GLN A 92 -6.11 -13.57 14.52
C GLN A 92 -4.78 -13.04 13.94
N VAL A 93 -4.85 -12.10 13.00
CA VAL A 93 -3.67 -11.41 12.46
C VAL A 93 -2.95 -10.64 13.57
N LEU A 94 -3.68 -9.94 14.43
CA LEU A 94 -3.12 -9.20 15.57
C LEU A 94 -2.42 -10.14 16.56
N ASP A 95 -3.02 -11.29 16.88
CA ASP A 95 -2.43 -12.28 17.78
C ASP A 95 -1.13 -12.86 17.20
N LEU A 96 -1.09 -13.13 15.89
CA LEU A 96 0.13 -13.55 15.20
C LEU A 96 1.21 -12.47 15.22
N LEU A 97 0.84 -11.21 14.99
CA LEU A 97 1.79 -10.08 15.02
C LEU A 97 2.39 -9.89 16.42
N ASP A 98 1.58 -10.02 17.47
CA ASP A 98 2.04 -9.92 18.86
C ASP A 98 2.98 -11.08 19.20
N HIS A 99 2.66 -12.32 18.79
CA HIS A 99 3.51 -13.49 18.99
C HIS A 99 4.92 -13.31 18.43
N PHE A 100 5.04 -12.67 17.26
CA PHE A 100 6.33 -12.40 16.62
C PHE A 100 6.94 -11.04 17.00
N ALA A 101 6.34 -10.28 17.92
CA ALA A 101 6.71 -8.90 18.27
C ALA A 101 6.80 -7.99 17.02
N ALA A 102 5.99 -8.27 16.00
CA ALA A 102 5.96 -7.54 14.74
C ALA A 102 4.93 -6.40 14.78
N LYS A 103 5.21 -5.30 14.08
CA LYS A 103 4.24 -4.21 13.92
C LYS A 103 3.89 -4.02 12.45
N ALA A 104 2.63 -3.62 12.19
CA ALA A 104 2.09 -3.46 10.85
C ALA A 104 1.32 -2.15 10.71
N SER A 105 1.13 -1.69 9.47
CA SER A 105 0.26 -0.58 9.11
C SER A 105 -0.97 -1.11 8.40
N PHE A 106 -2.15 -0.87 8.95
CA PHE A 106 -3.42 -1.30 8.42
C PHE A 106 -4.05 -0.18 7.58
N PHE A 107 -4.22 -0.42 6.29
CA PHE A 107 -4.94 0.47 5.39
C PHE A 107 -6.42 0.10 5.44
N CYS A 108 -7.16 0.75 6.33
CA CYS A 108 -8.53 0.43 6.62
C CYS A 108 -9.51 1.13 5.67
N VAL A 109 -10.52 0.39 5.24
CA VAL A 109 -11.67 0.91 4.51
C VAL A 109 -12.62 1.58 5.51
N GLY A 110 -13.03 2.82 5.23
CA GLY A 110 -13.83 3.60 6.16
C GLY A 110 -15.14 2.92 6.58
N THR A 111 -15.86 2.29 5.65
CA THR A 111 -17.10 1.54 5.96
C THR A 111 -16.84 0.31 6.83
N ALA A 112 -15.76 -0.42 6.62
CA ALA A 112 -15.37 -1.53 7.48
C ALA A 112 -15.01 -1.05 8.89
N ALA A 113 -14.26 0.06 8.99
CA ALA A 113 -13.91 0.68 10.26
C ALA A 113 -15.17 1.18 11.03
N GLN A 114 -16.17 1.72 10.33
CA GLN A 114 -17.45 2.11 10.94
C GLN A 114 -18.22 0.91 11.48
N GLY A 115 -18.16 -0.24 10.79
CA GLY A 115 -18.77 -1.48 11.26
C GLY A 115 -18.07 -2.07 12.48
N HIS A 116 -16.77 -1.84 12.65
CA HIS A 116 -15.95 -2.45 13.70
C HIS A 116 -15.03 -1.44 14.40
N PRO A 117 -15.56 -0.38 15.03
CA PRO A 117 -14.76 0.69 15.60
C PRO A 117 -13.87 0.23 16.76
N ASP A 118 -14.33 -0.76 17.55
CA ASP A 118 -13.53 -1.28 18.67
C ASP A 118 -12.32 -2.07 18.16
N LEU A 119 -12.44 -2.75 17.04
CA LEU A 119 -11.32 -3.45 16.42
C LEU A 119 -10.26 -2.45 15.90
N CYS A 120 -10.69 -1.32 15.35
CA CYS A 120 -9.77 -0.24 15.00
C CYS A 120 -9.01 0.30 16.23
N ARG A 121 -9.70 0.48 17.36
CA ARG A 121 -9.04 0.91 18.61
C ARG A 121 -8.07 -0.16 19.11
N GLU A 122 -8.42 -1.44 18.98
CA GLU A 122 -7.55 -2.56 19.35
C GLU A 122 -6.28 -2.63 18.49
N ILE A 123 -6.38 -2.44 17.17
CA ILE A 123 -5.23 -2.30 16.26
C ILE A 123 -4.26 -1.24 16.80
N MET A 124 -4.78 -0.05 17.11
CA MET A 124 -3.96 1.05 17.64
C MET A 124 -3.37 0.75 19.02
N ARG A 125 -4.17 0.15 19.92
CA ARG A 125 -3.74 -0.20 21.29
C ARG A 125 -2.59 -1.22 21.30
N ARG A 126 -2.56 -2.13 20.32
CA ARG A 126 -1.46 -3.10 20.12
C ARG A 126 -0.23 -2.48 19.41
N GLY A 127 -0.22 -1.17 19.18
CA GLY A 127 0.95 -0.44 18.64
C GLY A 127 1.11 -0.54 17.14
N HIS A 128 0.06 -0.91 16.41
CA HIS A 128 0.00 -0.83 14.96
C HIS A 128 -0.46 0.56 14.52
N SER A 129 -0.40 0.88 13.23
CA SER A 129 -0.96 2.12 12.70
C SER A 129 -2.16 1.87 11.80
N ILE A 130 -3.13 2.79 11.80
CA ILE A 130 -4.26 2.81 10.87
C ILE A 130 -4.04 3.91 9.86
N GLU A 131 -4.18 3.55 8.57
CA GLU A 131 -3.97 4.40 7.42
C GLU A 131 -5.19 4.34 6.49
N ASN A 132 -5.27 5.25 5.51
CA ASN A 132 -6.47 5.47 4.72
C ASN A 132 -6.53 4.59 3.46
N HIS A 133 -7.61 3.81 3.31
CA HIS A 133 -7.89 2.99 2.12
C HIS A 133 -9.24 3.34 1.45
N THR A 134 -9.60 4.63 1.39
CA THR A 134 -10.89 5.15 0.93
C THR A 134 -12.06 4.84 1.86
N GLN A 135 -13.21 5.49 1.64
CA GLN A 135 -14.41 5.23 2.44
C GLN A 135 -15.11 3.93 2.05
N HIS A 136 -15.23 3.64 0.73
CA HIS A 136 -16.07 2.54 0.24
C HIS A 136 -15.32 1.51 -0.61
N HIS A 137 -14.01 1.67 -0.81
CA HIS A 137 -13.19 0.77 -1.65
C HIS A 137 -13.80 0.47 -3.03
N ARG A 138 -14.20 1.52 -3.76
CA ARG A 138 -14.89 1.34 -5.06
C ARG A 138 -13.95 0.83 -6.14
N TYR A 139 -14.37 -0.18 -6.90
CA TYR A 139 -13.59 -0.75 -8.03
C TYR A 139 -13.26 0.27 -9.12
N ASN A 140 -14.13 1.27 -9.33
CA ASN A 140 -13.93 2.34 -10.31
C ASN A 140 -13.23 3.59 -9.72
N PHE A 141 -12.57 3.46 -8.56
CA PHE A 141 -11.91 4.58 -7.89
C PHE A 141 -10.96 5.34 -8.81
N SER A 142 -10.11 4.63 -9.58
CA SER A 142 -9.14 5.23 -10.51
C SER A 142 -9.76 5.97 -11.70
N LEU A 143 -11.06 5.78 -11.97
CA LEU A 143 -11.81 6.50 -13.03
C LEU A 143 -12.53 7.73 -12.46
N SER A 144 -12.44 7.98 -11.18
CA SER A 144 -13.16 9.08 -10.51
C SER A 144 -12.51 10.43 -10.79
N GLY A 145 -13.35 11.47 -10.97
CA GLY A 145 -12.87 12.84 -11.06
C GLY A 145 -12.38 13.40 -9.70
N PRO A 146 -11.71 14.57 -9.71
CA PRO A 146 -11.03 15.11 -8.53
C PRO A 146 -11.96 15.36 -7.32
N ARG A 147 -13.20 15.80 -7.56
CA ARG A 147 -14.18 16.01 -6.47
C ARG A 147 -14.61 14.70 -5.81
N SER A 148 -14.79 13.63 -6.60
CA SER A 148 -15.16 12.30 -6.09
C SER A 148 -14.01 11.67 -5.32
N LEU A 149 -12.77 11.73 -5.85
CA LEU A 149 -11.56 11.30 -5.14
C LEU A 149 -11.41 12.01 -3.80
N HIS A 150 -11.53 13.34 -3.80
CA HIS A 150 -11.42 14.12 -2.56
C HIS A 150 -12.48 13.69 -1.53
N ARG A 151 -13.74 13.53 -1.94
CA ARG A 151 -14.83 13.12 -1.05
C ARG A 151 -14.57 11.74 -0.43
N GLU A 152 -14.22 10.74 -1.24
CA GLU A 152 -13.94 9.37 -0.78
C GLU A 152 -12.79 9.32 0.22
N ILE A 153 -11.71 10.04 -0.07
CA ILE A 153 -10.52 10.04 0.79
C ILE A 153 -10.75 10.88 2.06
N ALA A 154 -11.33 12.07 1.92
CA ALA A 154 -11.60 12.95 3.06
C ALA A 154 -12.62 12.35 4.03
N TRP A 155 -13.62 11.63 3.52
CA TRP A 155 -14.60 10.94 4.35
C TRP A 155 -13.93 9.84 5.18
N ALA A 156 -13.16 8.95 4.55
CA ALA A 156 -12.38 7.95 5.27
C ALA A 156 -11.42 8.57 6.30
N GLN A 157 -10.78 9.69 5.93
CA GLN A 157 -9.91 10.42 6.84
C GLN A 157 -10.64 10.85 8.12
N SER A 158 -11.84 11.42 7.97
CA SER A 158 -12.67 11.82 9.11
C SER A 158 -13.16 10.60 9.90
N THR A 159 -13.64 9.56 9.23
CA THR A 159 -14.10 8.31 9.86
C THR A 159 -13.01 7.70 10.74
N LEU A 160 -11.84 7.45 10.17
CA LEU A 160 -10.73 6.81 10.87
C LEU A 160 -10.19 7.70 12.01
N THR A 161 -10.12 9.02 11.80
CA THR A 161 -9.70 9.95 12.85
C THR A 161 -10.68 9.97 14.02
N ASN A 162 -11.99 9.99 13.76
CA ASN A 162 -13.00 10.00 14.81
C ASN A 162 -13.02 8.71 15.62
N ILE A 163 -12.74 7.56 15.00
CA ILE A 163 -12.70 6.26 15.68
C ILE A 163 -11.44 6.11 16.53
N THR A 164 -10.29 6.49 16.00
CA THR A 164 -8.99 6.17 16.60
C THR A 164 -8.38 7.33 17.39
N GLY A 165 -8.85 8.55 17.21
CA GLY A 165 -8.20 9.77 17.72
C GLY A 165 -6.92 10.15 16.97
N HIS A 166 -6.50 9.37 15.96
CA HIS A 166 -5.26 9.58 15.21
C HIS A 166 -5.55 9.79 13.73
N LYS A 167 -5.02 10.86 13.18
CA LYS A 167 -5.18 11.18 11.76
C LYS A 167 -4.28 10.27 10.93
N PRO A 168 -4.80 9.53 9.89
CA PRO A 168 -3.98 8.82 8.93
C PRO A 168 -2.98 9.73 8.21
N HIS A 169 -1.76 9.25 8.00
CA HIS A 169 -0.70 9.98 7.28
C HIS A 169 -0.46 9.42 5.89
N PHE A 170 -0.83 8.18 5.69
CA PHE A 170 -0.64 7.48 4.43
C PHE A 170 -1.98 7.12 3.80
N PHE A 171 -1.94 7.01 2.49
CA PHE A 171 -3.06 6.59 1.66
C PHE A 171 -2.60 5.49 0.70
N ARG A 172 -3.42 4.47 0.52
CA ARG A 172 -3.24 3.49 -0.54
C ARG A 172 -4.48 3.47 -1.42
N ALA A 173 -4.27 3.53 -2.74
CA ALA A 173 -5.36 3.47 -3.70
C ALA A 173 -5.86 2.02 -3.86
N PRO A 174 -7.17 1.77 -3.99
CA PRO A 174 -7.72 0.47 -4.34
C PRO A 174 -6.99 -0.16 -5.53
N ALA A 175 -6.60 -1.43 -5.39
CA ALA A 175 -5.76 -2.17 -6.34
C ALA A 175 -4.41 -1.51 -6.70
N GLY A 176 -4.04 -0.42 -6.06
CA GLY A 176 -2.87 0.41 -6.39
C GLY A 176 -3.06 1.30 -7.62
N LEU A 177 -4.27 1.35 -8.20
CA LEU A 177 -4.57 2.09 -9.42
C LEU A 177 -4.86 3.57 -9.13
N ARG A 178 -4.37 4.45 -10.01
CA ARG A 178 -4.52 5.89 -9.84
C ARG A 178 -4.71 6.61 -11.17
N ASN A 179 -5.08 7.88 -11.09
CA ASN A 179 -5.18 8.77 -12.24
C ASN A 179 -4.40 10.07 -11.99
N LEU A 180 -4.44 10.96 -12.97
CA LEU A 180 -3.70 12.23 -12.96
C LEU A 180 -4.13 13.21 -11.85
N PHE A 181 -5.31 13.02 -11.23
CA PHE A 181 -5.86 13.93 -10.21
C PHE A 181 -5.47 13.54 -8.78
N LEU A 182 -5.12 12.27 -8.55
CA LEU A 182 -4.95 11.71 -7.21
C LEU A 182 -3.85 12.43 -6.43
N ASP A 183 -2.70 12.69 -7.03
CA ASP A 183 -1.57 13.35 -6.36
C ASP A 183 -1.96 14.72 -5.79
N THR A 184 -2.64 15.55 -6.60
CA THR A 184 -3.14 16.86 -6.16
C THR A 184 -4.15 16.77 -5.00
N VAL A 185 -5.01 15.74 -5.02
CA VAL A 185 -5.98 15.50 -3.94
C VAL A 185 -5.26 15.10 -2.65
N LEU A 186 -4.28 14.20 -2.73
CA LEU A 186 -3.51 13.76 -1.57
C LEU A 186 -2.70 14.88 -0.94
N ILE A 187 -2.06 15.75 -1.75
CA ILE A 187 -1.35 16.93 -1.28
C ILE A 187 -2.30 17.84 -0.46
N ARG A 188 -3.51 18.11 -0.96
CA ARG A 188 -4.51 18.93 -0.26
C ARG A 188 -4.98 18.31 1.06
N LEU A 189 -5.02 17.00 1.15
CA LEU A 189 -5.42 16.26 2.35
C LEU A 189 -4.24 15.98 3.30
N ASN A 190 -3.02 16.40 2.92
CA ASN A 190 -1.78 16.10 3.63
C ASN A 190 -1.56 14.59 3.83
N LEU A 191 -1.78 13.82 2.78
CA LEU A 191 -1.59 12.37 2.74
C LEU A 191 -0.46 12.01 1.77
N ARG A 192 0.27 10.95 2.09
CA ARG A 192 1.33 10.38 1.24
C ARG A 192 0.85 9.08 0.61
N LEU A 193 0.96 8.99 -0.73
CA LEU A 193 0.66 7.75 -1.44
C LEU A 193 1.69 6.68 -1.10
N VAL A 194 1.22 5.48 -0.78
CA VAL A 194 2.06 4.30 -0.53
C VAL A 194 1.63 3.15 -1.43
N SER A 195 2.60 2.57 -2.12
CA SER A 195 2.45 1.29 -2.80
C SER A 195 3.28 0.22 -2.08
N TRP A 196 3.84 -0.74 -2.78
CA TRP A 196 4.59 -1.87 -2.22
C TRP A 196 5.80 -2.22 -3.07
N THR A 197 6.78 -2.88 -2.47
CA THR A 197 7.84 -3.60 -3.19
C THR A 197 7.45 -5.04 -3.47
N ARG A 198 6.70 -5.67 -2.54
CA ARG A 198 6.32 -7.08 -2.58
C ARG A 198 4.81 -7.24 -2.44
N ARG A 199 4.23 -8.06 -3.31
CA ARG A 199 2.80 -8.43 -3.27
C ARG A 199 2.66 -9.92 -3.54
N GLY A 200 1.92 -10.62 -2.67
CA GLY A 200 1.64 -12.06 -2.79
C GLY A 200 0.44 -12.39 -3.67
N TYR A 201 -0.40 -11.38 -3.98
CA TYR A 201 -1.70 -11.56 -4.65
C TYR A 201 -2.65 -12.46 -3.85
N ASP A 202 -2.60 -12.38 -2.54
CA ASP A 202 -3.36 -13.14 -1.56
C ASP A 202 -4.88 -12.91 -1.59
N THR A 203 -5.37 -11.94 -2.35
CA THR A 203 -6.80 -11.74 -2.64
C THR A 203 -7.33 -12.66 -3.74
N ILE A 204 -6.48 -13.22 -4.59
CA ILE A 204 -6.86 -14.10 -5.71
C ILE A 204 -6.12 -15.43 -5.71
N ASN A 205 -4.92 -15.45 -5.17
CA ASN A 205 -4.09 -16.66 -5.12
C ASN A 205 -4.42 -17.46 -3.85
N ARG A 206 -4.97 -18.65 -4.03
CA ARG A 206 -5.42 -19.56 -2.96
C ARG A 206 -4.32 -20.52 -2.46
N ASP A 207 -3.14 -20.44 -3.05
CA ASP A 207 -2.00 -21.31 -2.75
C ASP A 207 -1.03 -20.56 -1.81
N PRO A 208 -0.97 -20.94 -0.52
CA PRO A 208 -0.11 -20.27 0.45
C PRO A 208 1.37 -20.28 0.07
N GLU A 209 1.86 -21.39 -0.49
CA GLU A 209 3.27 -21.52 -0.87
C GLU A 209 3.65 -20.52 -1.97
N LYS A 210 2.77 -20.35 -2.97
CA LYS A 210 2.99 -19.36 -4.04
C LYS A 210 2.98 -17.95 -3.51
N VAL A 211 2.01 -17.62 -2.63
CA VAL A 211 1.92 -16.29 -2.00
C VAL A 211 3.20 -16.02 -1.21
N LEU A 212 3.60 -16.93 -0.35
CA LEU A 212 4.81 -16.80 0.47
C LEU A 212 6.07 -16.67 -0.39
N LYS A 213 6.22 -17.49 -1.43
CA LYS A 213 7.34 -17.42 -2.39
C LYS A 213 7.45 -16.05 -3.05
N LEU A 214 6.32 -15.44 -3.46
CA LEU A 214 6.31 -14.09 -4.06
C LEU A 214 6.72 -13.00 -3.07
N LEU A 215 6.30 -13.11 -1.81
CA LEU A 215 6.65 -12.14 -0.77
C LEU A 215 8.12 -12.25 -0.37
N LEU A 216 8.67 -13.47 -0.28
CA LEU A 216 10.04 -13.72 0.13
C LEU A 216 11.05 -13.57 -1.00
N HIS A 217 10.63 -13.55 -2.26
CA HIS A 217 11.55 -13.44 -3.41
C HIS A 217 12.41 -12.17 -3.34
N ASN A 218 13.72 -12.33 -3.11
CA ASN A 218 14.68 -11.23 -2.92
C ASN A 218 14.25 -10.22 -1.82
N LEU A 219 13.63 -10.70 -0.74
CA LEU A 219 13.26 -9.86 0.41
C LEU A 219 14.50 -9.21 1.02
N ARG A 220 14.40 -7.92 1.29
CA ARG A 220 15.51 -7.14 1.88
C ARG A 220 15.02 -5.95 2.69
N ALA A 221 15.87 -5.43 3.55
CA ALA A 221 15.61 -4.22 4.32
C ALA A 221 15.10 -3.08 3.42
N GLY A 222 14.16 -2.31 3.94
CA GLY A 222 13.48 -1.24 3.22
C GLY A 222 12.30 -1.70 2.36
N ASP A 223 12.01 -2.99 2.24
CA ASP A 223 10.84 -3.47 1.49
C ASP A 223 9.53 -3.11 2.20
N ILE A 224 8.48 -2.85 1.40
CA ILE A 224 7.10 -2.68 1.83
C ILE A 224 6.31 -3.87 1.29
N LEU A 225 5.78 -4.69 2.18
CA LEU A 225 4.99 -5.87 1.87
C LEU A 225 3.50 -5.54 1.97
N VAL A 226 2.67 -6.08 1.08
CA VAL A 226 1.21 -5.95 1.16
C VAL A 226 0.55 -7.32 1.26
N LEU A 227 -0.33 -7.45 2.24
CA LEU A 227 -1.29 -8.53 2.48
C LEU A 227 -2.68 -7.93 2.72
N HIS A 228 -3.70 -8.78 2.82
CA HIS A 228 -5.07 -8.36 3.01
C HIS A 228 -5.74 -9.18 4.10
N ASP A 229 -6.36 -8.51 5.10
CA ASP A 229 -7.21 -9.16 6.10
C ASP A 229 -8.70 -9.12 5.70
N GLY A 230 -9.12 -8.05 5.03
CA GLY A 230 -10.36 -8.05 4.25
C GLY A 230 -10.12 -8.61 2.84
N ASN A 231 -11.08 -9.32 2.28
CA ASN A 231 -11.01 -9.89 0.92
C ASN A 231 -9.87 -10.90 0.65
N ALA A 232 -9.23 -11.46 1.68
CA ALA A 232 -8.24 -12.52 1.52
C ALA A 232 -8.88 -13.75 0.84
N ALA A 233 -8.19 -14.33 -0.15
CA ALA A 233 -8.63 -15.58 -0.76
C ALA A 233 -8.64 -16.71 0.29
N LEU A 234 -9.57 -17.64 0.17
CA LEU A 234 -9.59 -18.83 1.01
C LEU A 234 -8.73 -19.92 0.39
N THR A 235 -7.91 -20.58 1.22
CA THR A 235 -7.16 -21.78 0.86
C THR A 235 -8.09 -22.94 0.52
N ARG A 236 -7.54 -24.07 0.13
CA ARG A 236 -8.33 -25.31 -0.06
C ARG A 236 -9.02 -25.78 1.21
N ASN A 237 -8.50 -25.41 2.36
CA ASN A 237 -9.03 -25.74 3.70
C ASN A 237 -10.09 -24.74 4.18
N GLY A 238 -10.46 -23.73 3.36
CA GLY A 238 -11.42 -22.70 3.74
C GLY A 238 -10.87 -21.63 4.71
N VAL A 239 -9.55 -21.59 4.92
CA VAL A 239 -8.89 -20.62 5.80
C VAL A 239 -8.41 -19.43 4.97
N PRO A 240 -8.54 -18.16 5.42
CA PRO A 240 -7.93 -17.03 4.76
C PRO A 240 -6.41 -17.20 4.59
N VAL A 241 -5.91 -17.03 3.36
CA VAL A 241 -4.49 -17.27 3.01
C VAL A 241 -3.54 -16.53 3.95
N ILE A 242 -3.87 -15.30 4.35
CA ILE A 242 -3.04 -14.50 5.26
C ILE A 242 -2.76 -15.24 6.57
N LEU A 243 -3.73 -15.98 7.13
CA LEU A 243 -3.58 -16.68 8.40
C LEU A 243 -2.62 -17.88 8.30
N GLU A 244 -2.55 -18.53 7.14
CA GLU A 244 -1.61 -19.63 6.92
C GLU A 244 -0.19 -19.13 6.63
N ILE A 245 -0.04 -18.01 5.89
CA ILE A 245 1.28 -17.54 5.47
C ILE A 245 1.95 -16.61 6.48
N LEU A 246 1.20 -15.84 7.28
CA LEU A 246 1.75 -14.81 8.14
C LEU A 246 2.77 -15.34 9.15
N PRO A 247 2.55 -16.49 9.85
CA PRO A 247 3.55 -17.06 10.73
C PRO A 247 4.86 -17.41 10.02
N LEU A 248 4.77 -18.01 8.82
CA LEU A 248 5.93 -18.41 8.02
C LEU A 248 6.68 -17.19 7.48
N LEU A 249 5.95 -16.17 7.06
CA LEU A 249 6.51 -14.90 6.61
C LEU A 249 7.29 -14.21 7.73
N LEU A 250 6.67 -14.09 8.91
CA LEU A 250 7.29 -13.42 10.06
C LEU A 250 8.51 -14.19 10.58
N ALA A 251 8.45 -15.52 10.61
CA ALA A 251 9.60 -16.36 10.94
C ALA A 251 10.75 -16.16 9.94
N SER A 252 10.45 -16.10 8.64
CA SER A 252 11.44 -15.88 7.59
C SER A 252 12.06 -14.47 7.66
N VAL A 253 11.25 -13.45 7.93
CA VAL A 253 11.70 -12.06 8.13
C VAL A 253 12.68 -12.00 9.31
N ARG A 254 12.32 -12.59 10.43
CA ARG A 254 13.17 -12.63 11.63
C ARG A 254 14.45 -13.44 11.39
N GLY A 255 14.37 -14.58 10.71
CA GLY A 255 15.52 -15.40 10.34
C GLY A 255 16.50 -14.69 9.40
N ALA A 256 16.02 -13.72 8.63
CA ALA A 256 16.85 -12.86 7.78
C ALA A 256 17.44 -11.64 8.54
N GLY A 257 17.23 -11.53 9.86
CA GLY A 257 17.67 -10.38 10.67
C GLY A 257 16.89 -9.09 10.36
N LEU A 258 15.65 -9.21 9.82
CA LEU A 258 14.81 -8.07 9.49
C LEU A 258 13.71 -7.86 10.56
N HIS A 259 13.21 -6.64 10.65
CA HIS A 259 12.18 -6.23 11.62
C HIS A 259 10.97 -5.62 10.92
N CYS A 260 9.76 -6.10 11.29
CA CYS A 260 8.51 -5.51 10.83
C CYS A 260 8.15 -4.29 11.67
N VAL A 261 8.08 -3.12 11.05
CA VAL A 261 7.70 -1.85 11.68
C VAL A 261 6.50 -1.22 10.98
N THR A 262 5.83 -0.27 11.66
CA THR A 262 4.82 0.56 10.99
C THR A 262 5.47 1.54 10.02
N LEU A 263 4.73 1.97 8.99
CA LEU A 263 5.20 3.02 8.08
C LEU A 263 5.57 4.31 8.83
N ARG A 264 4.85 4.62 9.93
CA ARG A 264 5.12 5.81 10.75
C ARG A 264 6.46 5.71 11.43
N ALA A 265 6.72 4.61 12.14
CA ALA A 265 7.99 4.37 12.82
C ALA A 265 9.18 4.40 11.84
N ALA A 266 9.02 3.79 10.66
CA ALA A 266 10.07 3.79 9.63
C ALA A 266 10.40 5.20 9.08
N MET A 267 9.46 6.15 9.17
CA MET A 267 9.63 7.53 8.68
C MET A 267 10.13 8.49 9.76
N GLU A 268 10.01 8.13 11.04
CA GLU A 268 10.50 8.93 12.14
C GLU A 268 12.02 8.78 12.23
N ALA A 269 12.72 9.92 12.41
CA ALA A 269 14.14 9.87 12.72
C ALA A 269 14.30 9.29 14.12
N VAL A 270 14.91 8.12 14.23
CA VAL A 270 15.07 7.42 15.50
C VAL A 270 15.98 8.20 16.44
N VAL A 271 15.43 8.60 17.57
CA VAL A 271 16.21 8.79 18.79
C VAL A 271 16.54 7.39 19.31
N ASP A 272 17.82 7.06 19.42
CA ASP A 272 18.31 5.75 19.81
C ASP A 272 17.56 5.15 21.00
N VAL A 273 16.81 4.06 20.77
CA VAL A 273 16.34 3.17 21.81
C VAL A 273 16.93 1.79 21.52
N PRO A 274 17.72 1.21 22.45
CA PRO A 274 18.24 -0.15 22.28
C PRO A 274 17.09 -1.16 22.14
N ALA A 275 17.20 -2.06 21.16
CA ALA A 275 16.22 -3.11 20.95
C ALA A 275 16.13 -4.02 22.20
N ALA A 276 14.93 -4.16 22.74
CA ALA A 276 14.69 -5.14 23.80
C ALA A 276 14.90 -6.57 23.25
N PRO A 277 15.48 -7.49 24.03
CA PRO A 277 15.66 -8.88 23.60
C PRO A 277 14.30 -9.52 23.30
N VAL A 278 14.16 -10.09 22.12
CA VAL A 278 12.94 -10.76 21.66
C VAL A 278 12.91 -12.18 22.26
N PRO A 279 11.84 -12.59 22.99
CA PRO A 279 11.73 -13.95 23.51
C PRO A 279 11.71 -14.99 22.38
N GLU A 280 12.34 -16.15 22.60
CA GLU A 280 12.29 -17.27 21.66
C GLU A 280 10.86 -17.84 21.57
N PRO A 281 10.36 -18.20 20.38
CA PRO A 281 9.03 -18.75 20.23
C PRO A 281 8.99 -20.23 20.64
N ASP A 282 8.00 -20.59 21.47
CA ASP A 282 7.68 -21.98 21.90
C ASP A 282 6.89 -22.80 20.86
N PHE A 283 6.96 -22.44 19.57
CA PHE A 283 6.23 -23.16 18.52
C PHE A 283 7.19 -24.09 17.76
N PRO A 284 6.87 -25.38 17.60
CA PRO A 284 7.64 -26.26 16.72
C PRO A 284 7.48 -25.75 15.27
N LEU A 285 8.58 -25.28 14.70
CA LEU A 285 8.63 -24.91 13.29
C LEU A 285 8.30 -26.15 12.45
N PRO A 286 7.36 -26.08 11.49
CA PRO A 286 7.22 -27.15 10.49
C PRO A 286 8.56 -27.30 9.78
N HIS A 287 9.05 -28.53 9.70
CA HIS A 287 10.34 -28.83 9.09
C HIS A 287 10.43 -28.23 7.70
N LEU A 288 11.35 -27.29 7.52
CA LEU A 288 11.71 -26.76 6.21
C LEU A 288 12.14 -27.95 5.33
N ILE A 289 11.46 -28.15 4.23
CA ILE A 289 11.84 -29.13 3.22
C ILE A 289 13.25 -28.74 2.74
N PRO A 290 14.28 -29.60 2.88
CA PRO A 290 15.62 -29.26 2.42
C PRO A 290 15.59 -29.03 0.91
N ALA A 291 16.20 -27.94 0.48
CA ALA A 291 16.43 -27.66 -0.94
C ALA A 291 17.08 -28.87 -1.58
N ALA A 292 16.42 -29.47 -2.58
CA ALA A 292 16.96 -30.56 -3.36
C ALA A 292 18.30 -30.10 -3.97
N ARG A 293 19.40 -30.69 -3.47
CA ARG A 293 20.72 -30.57 -4.09
C ARG A 293 20.63 -31.18 -5.47
N GLY A 294 21.11 -30.43 -6.45
CA GLY A 294 21.11 -30.82 -7.84
C GLY A 294 21.66 -32.23 -8.07
N ALA A 295 20.93 -33.00 -8.85
CA ALA A 295 21.46 -34.15 -9.54
C ALA A 295 22.09 -33.66 -10.85
N THR A 296 23.40 -33.63 -10.91
CA THR A 296 24.18 -33.73 -12.14
C THR A 296 23.87 -35.08 -12.82
N LEU A 297 23.32 -35.02 -14.02
CA LEU A 297 23.67 -35.86 -15.15
C LEU A 297 23.10 -35.22 -16.41
#